data_6d84ade049f7959494e048ff310508b1
#
_entry.id   6d84ade049f7959494e048ff310508b1
#
_cell.length_a   1.000
_cell.length_b   1.000
_cell.length_c   1.000
_cell.angle_alpha   90.00
_cell.angle_beta   90.00
_cell.angle_gamma   90.00
#
_symmetry.space_group_name_H-M   'P 1'
#
loop_
_entity.id
_entity.type
_entity.pdbx_description
1 polymer ?
#
loop_
_entity_poly.entity_id
_entity_poly.type
_entity_poly.pdbx_seq_one_letter_code
_entity_poly.pdbx_strand_id
1 'polypeptide(L)'
;FRSYSYDNGRTWKEPVSFPSGLNGVTLRQGIVMSNREWLFPLYWQETVRRFDWNIDSSLGDSEKQTGENAEGEAWPFCCGVAVSSNQGKTYQRYGYMKDPGNRSLWEPNCIELEDGHIVILMRDNANSYLRRCDSFDYGRTWGELVLTDLPNPNTKLTLLKINGKILLINNFNNVSGWMERTHLEIWVSADNMQTWEKKIPIANCDERFFY
;
A
#
# COMPACT_ATOMS: atom_id res chain seq x y z
N PHE A 1 15.28 -6.80 -4.56
CA PHE A 1 15.51 -7.68 -5.71
C PHE A 1 14.23 -7.82 -6.52
N ARG A 2 14.35 -8.04 -7.83
CA ARG A 2 13.26 -8.35 -8.75
C ARG A 2 13.66 -9.49 -9.65
N SER A 3 12.69 -10.32 -10.02
CA SER A 3 12.84 -11.36 -11.03
C SER A 3 11.68 -11.28 -12.01
N TYR A 4 11.84 -11.86 -13.19
CA TYR A 4 10.84 -11.85 -14.25
C TYR A 4 10.54 -13.28 -14.69
N SER A 5 9.27 -13.56 -14.95
CA SER A 5 8.80 -14.75 -15.65
C SER A 5 8.15 -14.33 -16.97
N TYR A 6 8.41 -15.07 -18.02
CA TYR A 6 7.84 -14.86 -19.36
C TYR A 6 6.94 -16.01 -19.82
N ASP A 7 6.65 -16.94 -18.90
CA ASP A 7 5.88 -18.16 -19.12
C ASP A 7 4.80 -18.38 -18.04
N ASN A 8 4.18 -17.30 -17.61
CA ASN A 8 3.12 -17.28 -16.58
C ASN A 8 3.57 -17.89 -15.23
N GLY A 9 4.80 -17.59 -14.82
CA GLY A 9 5.31 -17.96 -13.51
C GLY A 9 5.91 -19.38 -13.43
N ARG A 10 6.04 -20.10 -14.54
CA ARG A 10 6.60 -21.45 -14.54
C ARG A 10 8.12 -21.44 -14.37
N THR A 11 8.79 -20.49 -14.99
CA THR A 11 10.22 -20.26 -14.80
C THR A 11 10.49 -18.79 -14.49
N TRP A 12 11.59 -18.53 -13.78
CA TRP A 12 11.97 -17.20 -13.34
C TRP A 12 13.42 -16.91 -13.73
N LYS A 13 13.68 -15.69 -14.18
CA LYS A 13 15.04 -15.21 -14.44
C LYS A 13 15.78 -14.97 -13.13
N GLU A 14 17.10 -14.96 -13.20
CA GLU A 14 17.94 -14.62 -12.06
C GLU A 14 17.53 -13.28 -11.45
N PRO A 15 17.43 -13.21 -10.12
CA PRO A 15 17.07 -11.97 -9.44
C PRO A 15 18.14 -10.89 -9.67
N VAL A 16 17.68 -9.70 -9.98
CA VAL A 16 18.53 -8.51 -10.08
C VAL A 16 18.17 -7.48 -9.00
N SER A 17 19.11 -6.64 -8.63
CA SER A 17 18.86 -5.56 -7.67
C SER A 17 17.75 -4.64 -8.18
N PHE A 18 16.92 -4.19 -7.26
CA PHE A 18 15.93 -3.15 -7.57
C PHE A 18 16.66 -1.84 -7.90
N PRO A 19 16.15 -1.03 -8.82
CA PRO A 19 16.78 0.27 -9.11
C PRO A 19 16.97 1.12 -7.87
N SER A 20 18.04 1.90 -7.82
CA SER A 20 18.32 2.84 -6.73
C SER A 20 17.15 3.80 -6.46
N GLY A 21 17.07 4.33 -5.26
CA GLY A 21 16.03 5.28 -4.85
C GLY A 21 14.80 4.64 -4.17
N LEU A 22 14.75 3.31 -4.04
CA LEU A 22 13.69 2.59 -3.31
C LEU A 22 14.23 1.80 -2.10
N ASN A 23 15.42 2.15 -1.62
CA ASN A 23 16.01 1.50 -0.45
C ASN A 23 15.17 1.75 0.81
N GLY A 24 15.03 0.74 1.64
CA GLY A 24 14.28 0.82 2.90
C GLY A 24 12.76 0.90 2.74
N VAL A 25 12.22 0.67 1.55
CA VAL A 25 10.77 0.63 1.32
C VAL A 25 10.29 -0.79 1.02
N THR A 26 9.07 -1.07 1.42
CA THR A 26 8.38 -2.30 1.06
C THR A 26 7.34 -2.01 -0.02
N LEU A 27 7.51 -2.63 -1.19
CA LEU A 27 6.54 -2.54 -2.28
C LEU A 27 5.42 -3.56 -2.08
N ARG A 28 4.23 -3.17 -2.52
CA ARG A 28 3.04 -4.02 -2.55
C ARG A 28 2.66 -4.31 -4.01
N GLN A 29 1.54 -5.00 -4.21
CA GLN A 29 1.04 -5.32 -5.54
C GLN A 29 0.88 -4.05 -6.37
N GLY A 30 1.59 -3.97 -7.50
CA GLY A 30 1.48 -2.86 -8.44
C GLY A 30 0.37 -3.03 -9.45
N ILE A 31 0.06 -1.93 -10.12
CA ILE A 31 -0.88 -1.87 -11.24
C ILE A 31 -0.19 -1.30 -12.49
N VAL A 32 -0.72 -1.65 -13.65
CA VAL A 32 -0.43 -0.96 -14.90
C VAL A 32 -1.59 0.01 -15.14
N MET A 33 -1.29 1.30 -15.15
CA MET A 33 -2.29 2.36 -15.31
C MET A 33 -2.73 2.51 -16.78
N SER A 34 -3.81 3.20 -17.03
CA SER A 34 -4.36 3.46 -18.38
C SER A 34 -3.36 4.18 -19.31
N ASN A 35 -2.49 5.03 -18.76
CA ASN A 35 -1.39 5.67 -19.47
C ASN A 35 -0.17 4.74 -19.71
N ARG A 36 -0.28 3.43 -19.37
CA ARG A 36 0.75 2.38 -19.49
C ARG A 36 1.94 2.52 -18.54
N GLU A 37 1.94 3.45 -17.62
CA GLU A 37 2.92 3.52 -16.56
C GLU A 37 2.61 2.48 -15.48
N TRP A 38 3.65 2.05 -14.77
CA TRP A 38 3.51 1.13 -13.65
C TRP A 38 3.50 1.91 -12.36
N LEU A 39 2.55 1.60 -11.48
CA LEU A 39 2.46 2.18 -10.16
C LEU A 39 2.51 1.06 -9.11
N PHE A 40 3.39 1.22 -8.11
CA PHE A 40 3.51 0.32 -6.97
C PHE A 40 3.24 1.10 -5.69
N PRO A 41 2.24 0.72 -4.90
CA PRO A 41 2.08 1.24 -3.56
C PRO A 41 3.23 0.76 -2.69
N LEU A 42 3.72 1.61 -1.82
CA LEU A 42 4.85 1.34 -0.95
C LEU A 42 4.67 1.96 0.42
N TYR A 43 5.34 1.40 1.41
CA TYR A 43 5.43 1.98 2.74
C TYR A 43 6.86 1.84 3.27
N TRP A 44 7.23 2.74 4.16
CA TRP A 44 8.54 2.77 4.79
C TRP A 44 8.44 3.37 6.18
N GLN A 45 9.41 3.05 7.03
CA GLN A 45 9.54 3.68 8.33
C GLN A 45 10.14 5.08 8.18
N GLU A 46 9.52 6.08 8.82
CA GLU A 46 10.06 7.42 8.88
C GLU A 46 11.27 7.42 9.83
N THR A 47 12.41 7.88 9.35
CA THR A 47 13.58 8.17 10.17
C THR A 47 13.79 9.68 10.23
N VAL A 48 14.27 10.20 11.36
CA VAL A 48 14.37 11.68 11.63
C VAL A 48 15.22 12.46 10.65
N ARG A 49 16.10 11.83 9.95
CA ARG A 49 16.98 12.52 9.02
C ARG A 49 16.44 12.38 7.61
N ARG A 50 15.92 13.52 7.14
CA ARG A 50 15.72 13.89 5.75
C ARG A 50 16.22 12.81 4.79
N PHE A 51 15.32 11.99 4.32
CA PHE A 51 15.53 11.38 3.04
C PHE A 51 15.51 12.50 2.02
N ASP A 52 16.68 13.07 1.75
CA ASP A 52 16.88 13.77 0.52
C ASP A 52 16.66 12.76 -0.58
N TRP A 53 15.61 12.95 -1.34
CA TRP A 53 15.18 12.04 -2.40
C TRP A 53 16.19 11.94 -3.56
N ASN A 54 17.27 12.74 -3.48
CA ASN A 54 18.46 12.77 -4.33
C ASN A 54 19.66 12.08 -3.67
N ILE A 55 19.46 10.96 -2.97
CA ILE A 55 20.58 10.33 -2.26
C ILE A 55 21.66 9.90 -3.23
N ASP A 56 22.77 10.61 -3.12
CA ASP A 56 24.09 10.15 -3.50
C ASP A 56 24.38 8.84 -2.72
N SER A 57 24.65 7.77 -3.45
CA SER A 57 24.93 6.43 -2.93
C SER A 57 26.24 6.32 -2.15
N SER A 58 26.88 7.44 -1.82
CA SER A 58 28.19 7.51 -1.14
C SER A 58 28.12 7.59 0.40
N LEU A 59 26.93 7.66 0.98
CA LEU A 59 26.80 7.62 2.44
C LEU A 59 26.93 6.20 2.94
N GLY A 60 28.03 5.92 3.59
CA GLY A 60 28.39 4.60 4.10
C GLY A 60 27.44 4.10 5.20
N ASP A 61 27.47 2.77 5.42
CA ASP A 61 26.68 1.97 6.37
C ASP A 61 26.77 2.40 7.87
N SER A 62 27.40 3.48 8.19
CA SER A 62 27.69 3.89 9.58
C SER A 62 26.53 4.62 10.29
N GLU A 63 25.42 4.89 9.61
CA GLU A 63 24.22 5.49 10.22
C GLU A 63 23.00 4.56 10.15
N LYS A 64 23.16 3.31 10.57
CA LYS A 64 22.02 2.49 10.97
C LYS A 64 21.41 3.11 12.21
N GLN A 65 20.51 4.07 12.02
CA GLN A 65 19.63 4.50 13.11
C GLN A 65 18.76 3.33 13.49
N THR A 66 18.78 2.97 14.75
CA THR A 66 17.76 2.15 15.38
C THR A 66 16.40 2.74 15.00
N GLY A 67 15.42 1.93 14.64
CA GLY A 67 14.09 2.40 14.21
C GLY A 67 13.26 3.06 15.32
N GLU A 68 13.90 3.85 16.20
CA GLU A 68 13.34 4.51 17.38
C GLU A 68 13.73 5.99 17.40
N ASN A 69 12.83 6.84 17.92
CA ASN A 69 13.12 8.26 18.15
C ASN A 69 14.01 8.47 19.40
N ALA A 70 14.35 9.72 19.71
CA ALA A 70 15.17 10.05 20.87
C ALA A 70 14.56 9.66 22.23
N GLU A 71 13.28 9.33 22.26
CA GLU A 71 12.51 8.89 23.43
C GLU A 71 12.34 7.36 23.47
N GLY A 72 12.96 6.62 22.53
CA GLY A 72 12.87 5.15 22.44
C GLY A 72 11.57 4.65 21.80
N GLU A 73 10.80 5.51 21.13
CA GLU A 73 9.61 5.14 20.42
C GLU A 73 9.93 4.79 18.96
N ALA A 74 9.30 3.75 18.44
CA ALA A 74 9.45 3.37 17.04
C ALA A 74 8.91 4.45 16.11
N TRP A 75 9.69 4.80 15.07
CA TRP A 75 9.25 5.74 14.04
C TRP A 75 8.02 5.21 13.31
N PRO A 76 7.02 6.07 13.07
CA PRO A 76 5.83 5.65 12.36
C PRO A 76 6.15 5.25 10.92
N PHE A 77 5.37 4.32 10.39
CA PHE A 77 5.37 4.01 8.97
C PHE A 77 4.48 4.99 8.22
N CYS A 78 4.94 5.41 7.06
CA CYS A 78 4.21 6.23 6.11
C CYS A 78 4.08 5.52 4.76
N CYS A 79 3.15 5.97 3.93
CA CYS A 79 2.83 5.38 2.65
C CYS A 79 3.04 6.35 1.49
N GLY A 80 3.18 5.79 0.30
CA GLY A 80 3.26 6.51 -0.95
C GLY A 80 3.23 5.55 -2.13
N VAL A 81 3.71 6.00 -3.27
CA VAL A 81 3.78 5.19 -4.48
C VAL A 81 5.12 5.37 -5.20
N ALA A 82 5.53 4.34 -5.92
CA ALA A 82 6.60 4.41 -6.90
C ALA A 82 5.99 4.27 -8.31
N VAL A 83 6.29 5.20 -9.20
CA VAL A 83 5.82 5.18 -10.58
C VAL A 83 6.99 4.97 -11.52
N SER A 84 6.79 4.13 -12.54
CA SER A 84 7.74 3.91 -13.62
C SER A 84 7.07 4.17 -14.97
N SER A 85 7.65 5.06 -15.75
CA SER A 85 7.25 5.36 -17.13
C SER A 85 8.00 4.52 -18.18
N ASN A 86 8.92 3.65 -17.76
CA ASN A 86 9.81 2.89 -18.65
C ASN A 86 9.84 1.40 -18.32
N GLN A 87 8.69 0.84 -17.95
CA GLN A 87 8.49 -0.59 -17.66
C GLN A 87 9.44 -1.14 -16.58
N GLY A 88 9.59 -0.37 -15.50
CA GLY A 88 10.34 -0.79 -14.34
C GLY A 88 11.85 -0.62 -14.45
N LYS A 89 12.38 0.06 -15.47
CA LYS A 89 13.83 0.35 -15.55
C LYS A 89 14.25 1.36 -14.49
N THR A 90 13.43 2.39 -14.30
CA THR A 90 13.59 3.39 -13.23
C THR A 90 12.26 3.65 -12.55
N TYR A 91 12.32 4.17 -11.33
CA TYR A 91 11.16 4.53 -10.55
C TYR A 91 11.34 5.92 -9.94
N GLN A 92 10.24 6.64 -9.84
CA GLN A 92 10.14 7.88 -9.09
C GLN A 92 9.10 7.73 -8.00
N ARG A 93 9.39 8.21 -6.79
CA ARG A 93 8.44 8.18 -5.68
C ARG A 93 7.56 9.41 -5.71
N TYR A 94 6.30 9.21 -5.31
CA TYR A 94 5.32 10.25 -5.11
C TYR A 94 4.49 9.97 -3.88
N GLY A 95 3.94 11.03 -3.30
CA GLY A 95 3.10 10.94 -2.12
C GLY A 95 3.90 10.71 -0.84
N TYR A 96 3.41 11.33 0.21
CA TYR A 96 3.90 11.16 1.56
C TYR A 96 2.69 11.19 2.49
N MET A 97 2.05 10.04 2.61
CA MET A 97 0.87 9.89 3.44
C MET A 97 1.32 9.52 4.84
N LYS A 98 1.12 10.45 5.76
CA LYS A 98 1.44 10.30 7.16
C LYS A 98 0.21 10.61 7.98
N ASP A 99 -0.07 9.78 8.98
CA ASP A 99 -1.15 10.07 9.91
C ASP A 99 -0.85 11.32 10.75
N PRO A 100 -1.79 12.29 10.87
CA PRO A 100 -1.58 13.49 11.66
C PRO A 100 -1.27 13.22 13.13
N GLY A 101 -1.75 12.11 13.67
CA GLY A 101 -1.47 11.65 15.04
C GLY A 101 -0.16 10.90 15.19
N ASN A 102 0.72 10.93 14.18
CA ASN A 102 2.02 10.24 14.18
C ASN A 102 1.94 8.72 14.38
N ARG A 103 0.88 8.09 13.87
CA ARG A 103 0.64 6.65 13.92
C ARG A 103 1.05 5.99 12.61
N SER A 104 1.36 4.71 12.65
CA SER A 104 1.81 3.99 11.47
C SER A 104 0.68 3.67 10.50
N LEU A 105 0.95 3.93 9.21
CA LEU A 105 0.17 3.47 8.07
C LEU A 105 0.94 2.36 7.36
N TRP A 106 0.29 1.22 7.13
CA TRP A 106 0.95 0.03 6.60
C TRP A 106 0.24 -0.54 5.39
N GLU A 107 1.01 -1.32 4.64
CA GLU A 107 0.54 -2.26 3.63
C GLU A 107 -0.51 -1.68 2.67
N PRO A 108 -0.19 -0.53 2.03
CA PRO A 108 -1.10 0.11 1.11
C PRO A 108 -1.41 -0.79 -0.08
N ASN A 109 -2.62 -0.63 -0.61
CA ASN A 109 -3.02 -1.23 -1.87
C ASN A 109 -3.74 -0.19 -2.72
N CYS A 110 -3.59 -0.21 -4.03
CA CYS A 110 -4.15 0.80 -4.92
C CYS A 110 -4.80 0.21 -6.17
N ILE A 111 -5.73 0.98 -6.72
CA ILE A 111 -6.35 0.73 -8.02
C ILE A 111 -6.52 2.05 -8.76
N GLU A 112 -6.63 1.97 -10.09
CA GLU A 112 -7.11 3.05 -10.93
C GLU A 112 -8.62 2.89 -11.16
N LEU A 113 -9.42 3.88 -10.70
CA LEU A 113 -10.86 3.91 -10.88
C LEU A 113 -11.23 4.34 -12.30
N GLU A 114 -10.70 5.49 -12.70
CA GLU A 114 -10.84 6.10 -14.01
C GLU A 114 -9.47 6.63 -14.44
N ASP A 115 -9.34 7.07 -15.68
CA ASP A 115 -8.07 7.57 -16.24
C ASP A 115 -7.42 8.61 -15.34
N GLY A 116 -6.32 8.22 -14.71
CA GLY A 116 -5.55 9.06 -13.78
C GLY A 116 -6.10 9.15 -12.36
N HIS A 117 -7.32 8.68 -12.09
CA HIS A 117 -7.86 8.64 -10.73
C HIS A 117 -7.39 7.38 -10.00
N ILE A 118 -6.41 7.53 -9.14
CA ILE A 118 -5.86 6.45 -8.30
C ILE A 118 -6.42 6.58 -6.89
N VAL A 119 -6.95 5.48 -6.37
CA VAL A 119 -7.29 5.34 -4.95
C VAL A 119 -6.27 4.45 -4.28
N ILE A 120 -5.77 4.87 -3.13
CA ILE A 120 -4.95 4.07 -2.25
C ILE A 120 -5.68 3.85 -0.92
N LEU A 121 -5.81 2.59 -0.51
CA LEU A 121 -6.26 2.22 0.83
C LEU A 121 -5.07 1.74 1.64
N MET A 122 -5.05 2.11 2.91
CA MET A 122 -3.96 1.83 3.84
C MET A 122 -4.52 1.25 5.13
N ARG A 123 -3.82 0.27 5.67
CA ARG A 123 -4.04 -0.24 7.01
C ARG A 123 -3.60 0.81 8.02
N ASP A 124 -4.47 1.11 8.98
CA ASP A 124 -4.20 2.01 10.10
C ASP A 124 -4.05 1.17 11.38
N ASN A 125 -2.90 1.26 12.06
CA ASN A 125 -2.67 0.44 13.25
C ASN A 125 -3.34 0.98 14.52
N ALA A 126 -3.93 2.15 14.46
CA ALA A 126 -4.56 2.81 15.60
C ALA A 126 -6.09 2.86 15.50
N ASN A 127 -6.62 2.68 14.30
CA ASN A 127 -8.06 2.69 14.07
C ASN A 127 -8.52 1.32 13.55
N SER A 128 -9.78 1.01 13.79
CA SER A 128 -10.40 -0.21 13.25
C SER A 128 -11.02 0.02 11.88
N TYR A 129 -10.51 0.98 11.12
CA TYR A 129 -10.98 1.35 9.80
C TYR A 129 -9.79 1.69 8.88
N LEU A 130 -9.97 1.46 7.59
CA LEU A 130 -8.96 1.79 6.59
C LEU A 130 -8.82 3.30 6.41
N ARG A 131 -7.62 3.74 6.05
CA ARG A 131 -7.37 5.09 5.53
C ARG A 131 -7.42 5.09 4.02
N ARG A 132 -7.87 6.19 3.45
CA ARG A 132 -7.94 6.44 2.02
C ARG A 132 -7.26 7.75 1.65
N CYS A 133 -6.62 7.75 0.49
CA CYS A 133 -6.17 8.96 -0.18
C CYS A 133 -6.41 8.80 -1.69
N ASP A 134 -6.69 9.89 -2.38
CA ASP A 134 -6.98 9.92 -3.80
C ASP A 134 -5.98 10.81 -4.55
N SER A 135 -5.63 10.39 -5.76
CA SER A 135 -4.83 11.15 -6.74
C SER A 135 -5.62 11.23 -8.04
N PHE A 136 -5.55 12.36 -8.75
CA PHE A 136 -6.23 12.58 -10.04
C PHE A 136 -5.24 12.85 -11.18
N ASP A 137 -3.96 12.52 -10.97
CA ASP A 137 -2.86 12.75 -11.91
C ASP A 137 -1.89 11.56 -11.99
N TYR A 138 -2.45 10.34 -12.01
CA TYR A 138 -1.68 9.10 -12.08
C TYR A 138 -0.71 8.92 -10.90
N GLY A 139 -1.13 9.34 -9.71
CA GLY A 139 -0.37 9.13 -8.47
C GLY A 139 0.74 10.16 -8.21
N ARG A 140 0.78 11.28 -8.91
CA ARG A 140 1.84 12.28 -8.74
C ARG A 140 1.56 13.25 -7.60
N THR A 141 0.31 13.69 -7.49
CA THR A 141 -0.14 14.47 -6.34
C THR A 141 -1.28 13.74 -5.62
N TRP A 142 -1.42 13.99 -4.33
CA TRP A 142 -2.35 13.28 -3.48
C TRP A 142 -3.17 14.27 -2.65
N GLY A 143 -4.44 13.96 -2.52
CA GLY A 143 -5.37 14.74 -1.72
C GLY A 143 -5.24 14.50 -0.23
N GLU A 144 -6.30 14.80 0.50
CA GLU A 144 -6.39 14.60 1.95
C GLU A 144 -6.42 13.11 2.33
N LEU A 145 -5.74 12.77 3.41
CA LEU A 145 -5.81 11.45 4.03
C LEU A 145 -7.06 11.37 4.90
N VAL A 146 -8.03 10.57 4.49
CA VAL A 146 -9.30 10.43 5.20
C VAL A 146 -9.46 9.07 5.89
N LEU A 147 -10.14 9.03 7.01
CA LEU A 147 -10.59 7.79 7.63
C LEU A 147 -11.87 7.34 6.92
N THR A 148 -11.91 6.09 6.48
CA THR A 148 -13.09 5.51 5.84
C THR A 148 -14.04 4.89 6.87
N ASP A 149 -15.19 4.44 6.40
CA ASP A 149 -16.13 3.58 7.13
C ASP A 149 -15.90 2.07 6.84
N LEU A 150 -14.81 1.72 6.17
CA LEU A 150 -14.44 0.34 5.86
C LEU A 150 -13.75 -0.30 7.06
N PRO A 151 -14.41 -1.23 7.77
CA PRO A 151 -13.84 -1.87 8.95
C PRO A 151 -12.57 -2.65 8.60
N ASN A 152 -11.56 -2.57 9.47
CA ASN A 152 -10.33 -3.33 9.34
C ASN A 152 -9.68 -3.53 10.71
N PRO A 153 -9.57 -4.73 11.24
CA PRO A 153 -8.99 -5.03 12.55
C PRO A 153 -7.46 -5.00 12.52
N ASN A 154 -6.87 -4.01 11.87
CA ASN A 154 -5.44 -3.90 11.67
C ASN A 154 -4.87 -5.11 10.90
N THR A 155 -5.45 -5.43 9.74
CA THR A 155 -5.02 -6.49 8.84
C THR A 155 -4.65 -5.95 7.47
N LYS A 156 -3.90 -6.75 6.72
CA LYS A 156 -3.63 -6.52 5.31
C LYS A 156 -4.94 -6.58 4.51
N LEU A 157 -4.99 -5.82 3.43
CA LEU A 157 -6.11 -5.81 2.50
C LEU A 157 -5.61 -6.08 1.07
N THR A 158 -6.53 -6.44 0.17
CA THR A 158 -6.27 -6.48 -1.27
C THR A 158 -7.39 -5.80 -2.03
N LEU A 159 -7.02 -4.89 -2.94
CA LEU A 159 -7.90 -4.27 -3.93
C LEU A 159 -7.64 -4.85 -5.30
N LEU A 160 -8.69 -5.18 -6.03
CA LEU A 160 -8.62 -5.65 -7.41
C LEU A 160 -9.69 -4.93 -8.24
N LYS A 161 -9.38 -4.63 -9.50
CA LYS A 161 -10.37 -4.18 -10.49
C LYS A 161 -10.49 -5.23 -11.58
N ILE A 162 -11.67 -5.84 -11.70
CA ILE A 162 -11.93 -6.95 -12.63
C ILE A 162 -13.25 -6.67 -13.35
N ASN A 163 -13.20 -6.59 -14.69
CA ASN A 163 -14.36 -6.35 -15.54
C ASN A 163 -15.20 -5.14 -15.08
N GLY A 164 -14.54 -4.04 -14.76
CA GLY A 164 -15.17 -2.80 -14.31
C GLY A 164 -15.68 -2.81 -12.87
N LYS A 165 -15.61 -3.94 -12.17
CA LYS A 165 -15.97 -4.03 -10.76
C LYS A 165 -14.75 -3.97 -9.87
N ILE A 166 -14.93 -3.41 -8.67
CA ILE A 166 -13.89 -3.32 -7.65
C ILE A 166 -14.18 -4.35 -6.58
N LEU A 167 -13.16 -5.11 -6.23
CA LEU A 167 -13.20 -6.10 -5.18
C LEU A 167 -12.27 -5.66 -4.06
N LEU A 168 -12.80 -5.58 -2.85
CA LEU A 168 -12.03 -5.40 -1.63
C LEU A 168 -12.06 -6.70 -0.83
N ILE A 169 -10.90 -7.32 -0.66
CA ILE A 169 -10.72 -8.52 0.16
C ILE A 169 -10.10 -8.07 1.47
N ASN A 170 -10.80 -8.30 2.56
CA ASN A 170 -10.45 -7.74 3.86
C ASN A 170 -11.11 -8.54 5.00
N ASN A 171 -10.57 -8.40 6.21
CA ASN A 171 -11.29 -8.79 7.42
C ASN A 171 -12.18 -7.62 7.83
N PHE A 172 -13.49 -7.81 7.78
CA PHE A 172 -14.47 -6.74 8.05
C PHE A 172 -14.95 -6.76 9.51
N ASN A 173 -14.03 -6.51 10.42
CA ASN A 173 -14.32 -6.34 11.83
C ASN A 173 -13.82 -4.95 12.28
N ASN A 174 -14.60 -4.25 13.08
CA ASN A 174 -14.30 -2.91 13.58
C ASN A 174 -13.67 -2.90 14.99
N VAL A 175 -13.23 -4.05 15.46
CA VAL A 175 -12.46 -4.18 16.71
C VAL A 175 -11.00 -4.41 16.35
N SER A 176 -10.12 -3.53 16.81
CA SER A 176 -8.69 -3.65 16.51
C SER A 176 -8.03 -4.74 17.34
N GLY A 177 -7.17 -5.52 16.73
CA GLY A 177 -6.34 -6.50 17.42
C GLY A 177 -6.12 -7.81 16.65
N TRP A 178 -5.10 -8.55 17.06
CA TRP A 178 -4.77 -9.84 16.47
C TRP A 178 -5.86 -10.89 16.63
N MET A 179 -6.63 -10.76 17.72
CA MET A 179 -7.68 -11.70 18.07
C MET A 179 -8.95 -11.44 17.25
N GLU A 180 -9.06 -10.28 16.66
CA GLU A 180 -10.25 -9.75 16.00
C GLU A 180 -10.19 -9.88 14.46
N ARG A 181 -9.21 -10.60 13.94
CA ARG A 181 -9.02 -10.86 12.52
C ARG A 181 -9.98 -11.95 12.01
N THR A 182 -11.26 -11.69 12.14
CA THR A 182 -12.38 -12.53 11.73
C THR A 182 -13.08 -11.93 10.50
N HIS A 183 -14.13 -12.56 10.01
CA HIS A 183 -14.98 -12.04 8.92
C HIS A 183 -14.18 -11.71 7.65
N LEU A 184 -13.40 -12.67 7.15
CA LEU A 184 -12.72 -12.51 5.87
C LEU A 184 -13.74 -12.59 4.74
N GLU A 185 -13.93 -11.48 4.03
CA GLU A 185 -14.96 -11.33 2.99
C GLU A 185 -14.38 -10.68 1.73
N ILE A 186 -15.12 -10.85 0.62
CA ILE A 186 -14.95 -10.06 -0.60
C ILE A 186 -16.14 -9.10 -0.69
N TRP A 187 -15.89 -7.82 -0.65
CA TRP A 187 -16.88 -6.81 -0.95
C TRP A 187 -16.73 -6.35 -2.40
N VAL A 188 -17.86 -6.25 -3.11
CA VAL A 188 -17.90 -5.89 -4.53
C VAL A 188 -18.60 -4.57 -4.72
N SER A 189 -17.98 -3.67 -5.47
CA SER A 189 -18.55 -2.39 -5.90
C SER A 189 -18.56 -2.30 -7.42
N ALA A 190 -19.63 -1.75 -7.99
CA ALA A 190 -19.76 -1.46 -9.42
C ALA A 190 -19.81 0.06 -9.71
N ASP A 191 -19.69 0.89 -8.70
CA ASP A 191 -19.86 2.35 -8.75
C ASP A 191 -18.65 3.12 -8.19
N ASN A 192 -17.45 2.64 -8.50
CA ASN A 192 -16.18 3.26 -8.08
C ASN A 192 -16.06 3.43 -6.56
N MET A 193 -16.44 2.41 -5.81
CA MET A 193 -16.36 2.36 -4.34
C MET A 193 -17.32 3.32 -3.61
N GLN A 194 -18.39 3.78 -4.26
CA GLN A 194 -19.42 4.59 -3.59
C GLN A 194 -20.34 3.70 -2.76
N THR A 195 -20.69 2.53 -3.29
CA THR A 195 -21.45 1.51 -2.55
C THR A 195 -20.86 0.11 -2.73
N TRP A 196 -21.19 -0.79 -1.81
CA TRP A 196 -20.77 -2.18 -1.82
C TRP A 196 -22.01 -3.08 -1.99
N GLU A 197 -22.29 -3.47 -3.22
CA GLU A 197 -23.51 -4.19 -3.62
C GLU A 197 -23.55 -5.63 -3.10
N LYS A 198 -22.40 -6.27 -3.02
CA LYS A 198 -22.28 -7.68 -2.67
C LYS A 198 -21.17 -7.92 -1.68
N LYS A 199 -21.49 -8.69 -0.65
CA LYS A 199 -20.55 -9.14 0.37
C LYS A 199 -20.54 -10.67 0.36
N ILE A 200 -19.36 -11.24 0.09
CA ILE A 200 -19.16 -12.68 -0.07
C ILE A 200 -18.24 -13.15 1.03
N PRO A 201 -18.70 -13.93 2.01
CA PRO A 201 -17.82 -14.49 3.01
C PRO A 201 -16.89 -15.53 2.36
N ILE A 202 -15.59 -15.39 2.62
CA ILE A 202 -14.58 -16.43 2.31
C ILE A 202 -14.49 -17.40 3.46
N ALA A 203 -14.48 -16.85 4.68
CA ALA A 203 -14.47 -17.62 5.90
C ALA A 203 -15.46 -16.97 6.87
N ASN A 204 -16.50 -17.70 7.15
CA ASN A 204 -17.65 -17.23 7.92
C ASN A 204 -17.61 -17.85 9.31
N CYS A 205 -16.71 -17.37 10.16
CA CYS A 205 -16.59 -17.93 11.49
C CYS A 205 -15.92 -16.97 12.47
N ASP A 206 -16.14 -17.25 13.73
CA ASP A 206 -15.40 -16.73 14.86
C ASP A 206 -13.93 -17.21 14.87
N GLU A 207 -13.54 -18.04 13.91
CA GLU A 207 -12.16 -18.46 13.72
C GLU A 207 -11.34 -17.36 13.10
N ARG A 208 -10.11 -17.28 13.55
CA ARG A 208 -9.16 -16.26 13.09
C ARG A 208 -8.56 -16.65 11.74
N PHE A 209 -8.63 -15.74 10.79
CA PHE A 209 -7.93 -15.86 9.53
C PHE A 209 -6.87 -14.78 9.42
N PHE A 210 -5.63 -15.19 9.42
CA PHE A 210 -4.51 -14.31 9.15
C PHE A 210 -4.39 -14.11 7.65
N TYR A 211 -4.61 -12.89 7.24
CA TYR A 211 -4.40 -12.46 5.87
C TYR A 211 -3.19 -11.50 5.82
#